data_1804c1519e3c237528afdae6ae1d1548
#
_entry.id   1804c1519e3c237528afdae6ae1d1548
#
_cell.length_a   1.000
_cell.length_b   1.000
_cell.length_c   1.000
_cell.angle_alpha   90.00
_cell.angle_beta   90.00
_cell.angle_gamma   90.00
#
_symmetry.space_group_name_H-M   'P 1'
#
loop_
_entity.id
_entity.type
_entity.pdbx_description
1 polymer ?
#
loop_
_entity_poly.entity_id
_entity_poly.type
_entity_poly.pdbx_seq_one_letter_code
_entity_poly.pdbx_strand_id
1 'polypeptide(L)'
;LIEAAISPKTKAIMPVHLFGQVCEMDKINKIAKKHNLVVIEDTSQSFGAEQNGKLAGMLSDLGTFSFQKTKNINTFEGGMICIPKNSKLDAPKIRAICNQGQTSKYHHEYLGFNFRLAEPLCLMAYSQMKLHMTGIKSELGLRGPKDGHYPYVVYDQPAIKKLGITGD
;
A
#
# COMPACT_ATOMS: atom_id res chain seq x y z
N LEU A 1 -21.59 6.06 1.84
CA LEU A 1 -20.80 6.51 3.02
C LEU A 1 -19.56 7.29 2.59
N ILE A 2 -18.68 6.77 1.69
CA ILE A 2 -17.44 7.47 1.29
C ILE A 2 -17.74 8.89 0.77
N GLU A 3 -18.68 9.00 -0.16
CA GLU A 3 -18.99 10.29 -0.78
C GLU A 3 -19.54 11.33 0.22
N ALA A 4 -20.29 10.88 1.22
CA ALA A 4 -20.82 11.74 2.28
C ALA A 4 -19.73 12.27 3.24
N ALA A 5 -18.56 11.60 3.30
CA ALA A 5 -17.42 12.03 4.12
C ALA A 5 -16.48 13.00 3.41
N ILE A 6 -16.68 13.26 2.11
CA ILE A 6 -15.84 14.18 1.34
C ILE A 6 -16.15 15.63 1.73
N SER A 7 -15.11 16.40 1.98
CA SER A 7 -15.17 17.82 2.29
C SER A 7 -14.21 18.62 1.40
N PRO A 8 -14.25 19.96 1.40
CA PRO A 8 -13.27 20.77 0.65
C PRO A 8 -11.82 20.56 1.08
N LYS A 9 -11.58 19.95 2.24
CA LYS A 9 -10.24 19.61 2.75
C LYS A 9 -9.78 18.24 2.28
N THR A 10 -10.66 17.38 1.77
CA THR A 10 -10.32 16.03 1.31
C THR A 10 -9.42 16.10 0.08
N LYS A 11 -8.29 15.40 0.09
CA LYS A 11 -7.31 15.36 -1.00
C LYS A 11 -7.15 13.96 -1.60
N ALA A 12 -7.39 12.94 -0.81
CA ALA A 12 -7.24 11.55 -1.23
C ALA A 12 -8.25 10.63 -0.54
N ILE A 13 -8.48 9.47 -1.14
CA ILE A 13 -9.16 8.32 -0.53
C ILE A 13 -8.11 7.23 -0.36
N MET A 14 -8.03 6.64 0.84
CA MET A 14 -7.10 5.53 1.12
C MET A 14 -7.90 4.27 1.48
N PRO A 15 -8.29 3.43 0.52
CA PRO A 15 -8.89 2.14 0.78
C PRO A 15 -7.83 1.17 1.33
N VAL A 16 -8.19 0.40 2.34
CA VAL A 16 -7.35 -0.65 2.91
C VAL A 16 -7.90 -2.01 2.51
N HIS A 17 -7.10 -2.80 1.80
CA HIS A 17 -7.45 -4.15 1.35
C HIS A 17 -7.23 -5.15 2.49
N LEU A 18 -8.18 -5.20 3.42
CA LEU A 18 -8.07 -6.01 4.63
C LEU A 18 -8.13 -7.51 4.33
N PHE A 19 -7.28 -8.28 5.00
CA PHE A 19 -7.29 -9.76 4.99
C PHE A 19 -7.22 -10.38 3.58
N GLY A 20 -6.52 -9.72 2.65
CA GLY A 20 -6.43 -10.18 1.27
C GLY A 20 -7.66 -9.89 0.42
N GLN A 21 -8.66 -9.19 0.93
CA GLN A 21 -9.87 -8.82 0.21
C GLN A 21 -9.70 -7.42 -0.42
N VAL A 22 -9.80 -7.36 -1.74
CA VAL A 22 -9.74 -6.09 -2.46
C VAL A 22 -11.05 -5.33 -2.26
N CYS A 23 -10.93 -4.04 -1.91
CA CYS A 23 -12.09 -3.14 -1.84
C CYS A 23 -12.77 -3.03 -3.21
N GLU A 24 -14.01 -2.53 -3.25
CA GLU A 24 -14.74 -2.27 -4.51
C GLU A 24 -14.11 -1.09 -5.28
N MET A 25 -12.91 -1.31 -5.85
CA MET A 25 -12.08 -0.26 -6.43
C MET A 25 -12.76 0.50 -7.57
N ASP A 26 -13.57 -0.18 -8.38
CA ASP A 26 -14.32 0.46 -9.47
C ASP A 26 -15.26 1.56 -8.94
N LYS A 27 -15.94 1.29 -7.82
CA LYS A 27 -16.82 2.28 -7.17
C LYS A 27 -16.02 3.41 -6.54
N ILE A 28 -14.92 3.08 -5.84
CA ILE A 28 -14.05 4.05 -5.18
C ILE A 28 -13.42 4.99 -6.22
N ASN A 29 -12.85 4.45 -7.28
CA ASN A 29 -12.25 5.22 -8.36
C ASN A 29 -13.27 6.15 -9.07
N LYS A 30 -14.51 5.69 -9.24
CA LYS A 30 -15.59 6.51 -9.80
C LYS A 30 -15.89 7.73 -8.91
N ILE A 31 -15.98 7.54 -7.59
CA ILE A 31 -16.16 8.63 -6.62
C ILE A 31 -14.96 9.57 -6.65
N ALA A 32 -13.74 9.03 -6.56
CA ALA A 32 -12.52 9.83 -6.58
C ALA A 32 -12.41 10.70 -7.84
N LYS A 33 -12.71 10.12 -9.01
CA LYS A 33 -12.73 10.86 -10.29
C LYS A 33 -13.75 12.00 -10.29
N LYS A 34 -14.96 11.76 -9.76
CA LYS A 34 -16.03 12.78 -9.66
C LYS A 34 -15.59 13.98 -8.81
N HIS A 35 -14.81 13.74 -7.76
CA HIS A 35 -14.38 14.76 -6.80
C HIS A 35 -12.91 15.19 -7.00
N ASN A 36 -12.26 14.77 -8.09
CA ASN A 36 -10.84 15.04 -8.39
C ASN A 36 -9.89 14.68 -7.25
N LEU A 37 -10.12 13.54 -6.61
CA LEU A 37 -9.30 13.03 -5.52
C LEU A 37 -8.25 12.03 -6.01
N VAL A 38 -7.15 11.90 -5.26
CA VAL A 38 -6.16 10.84 -5.42
C VAL A 38 -6.65 9.59 -4.71
N VAL A 39 -6.39 8.40 -5.27
CA VAL A 39 -6.64 7.13 -4.59
C VAL A 39 -5.31 6.45 -4.28
N ILE A 40 -5.11 6.11 -3.00
CA ILE A 40 -3.91 5.44 -2.50
C ILE A 40 -4.33 4.09 -1.92
N GLU A 41 -3.99 3.00 -2.58
CA GLU A 41 -4.29 1.66 -2.07
C GLU A 41 -3.34 1.28 -0.93
N ASP A 42 -3.86 0.98 0.24
CA ASP A 42 -3.11 0.27 1.28
C ASP A 42 -3.23 -1.24 1.03
N THR A 43 -2.18 -1.80 0.46
CA THR A 43 -2.09 -3.21 0.08
C THR A 43 -1.24 -4.02 1.09
N SER A 44 -1.03 -3.46 2.28
CA SER A 44 -0.17 -4.06 3.32
C SER A 44 -0.60 -5.46 3.78
N GLN A 45 -1.84 -5.89 3.48
CA GLN A 45 -2.39 -7.19 3.84
C GLN A 45 -2.87 -8.01 2.64
N SER A 46 -2.63 -7.55 1.42
CA SER A 46 -3.25 -8.13 0.23
C SER A 46 -2.28 -8.32 -0.95
N PHE A 47 -1.00 -8.54 -0.65
CA PHE A 47 -0.03 -8.86 -1.69
C PHE A 47 -0.49 -10.06 -2.53
N GLY A 48 -0.56 -9.89 -3.84
CA GLY A 48 -1.00 -10.93 -4.78
C GLY A 48 -2.53 -11.09 -4.90
N ALA A 49 -3.33 -10.31 -4.16
CA ALA A 49 -4.76 -10.24 -4.39
C ALA A 49 -5.08 -9.49 -5.68
N GLU A 50 -6.23 -9.76 -6.28
CA GLU A 50 -6.61 -9.16 -7.56
C GLU A 50 -8.11 -8.84 -7.64
N GLN A 51 -8.45 -7.89 -8.50
CA GLN A 51 -9.81 -7.58 -8.91
C GLN A 51 -9.84 -7.47 -10.45
N ASN A 52 -10.72 -8.24 -11.09
CA ASN A 52 -10.90 -8.24 -12.55
C ASN A 52 -9.58 -8.47 -13.33
N GLY A 53 -8.71 -9.38 -12.85
CA GLY A 53 -7.43 -9.71 -13.46
C GLY A 53 -6.34 -8.64 -13.28
N LYS A 54 -6.54 -7.65 -12.41
CA LYS A 54 -5.53 -6.63 -12.04
C LYS A 54 -5.14 -6.79 -10.59
N LEU A 55 -3.86 -6.75 -10.32
CA LEU A 55 -3.32 -6.88 -8.97
C LEU A 55 -3.68 -5.67 -8.09
N ALA A 56 -4.00 -5.93 -6.83
CA ALA A 56 -4.12 -4.91 -5.81
C ALA A 56 -2.81 -4.10 -5.72
N GLY A 57 -2.94 -2.80 -5.48
CA GLY A 57 -1.83 -1.84 -5.54
C GLY A 57 -1.55 -1.27 -6.94
N MET A 58 -2.28 -1.77 -7.97
CA MET A 58 -2.21 -1.30 -9.35
C MET A 58 -3.58 -0.88 -9.91
N LEU A 59 -4.57 -0.77 -9.03
CA LEU A 59 -5.97 -0.50 -9.39
C LEU A 59 -6.32 1.00 -9.36
N SER A 60 -5.40 1.85 -8.85
CA SER A 60 -5.63 3.27 -8.64
C SER A 60 -4.41 4.13 -8.98
N ASP A 61 -4.25 5.31 -8.35
CA ASP A 61 -3.13 6.22 -8.61
C ASP A 61 -1.81 5.72 -7.99
N LEU A 62 -1.87 5.04 -6.85
CA LEU A 62 -0.69 4.54 -6.13
C LEU A 62 -1.09 3.39 -5.20
N GLY A 63 -0.23 2.38 -5.09
CA GLY A 63 -0.33 1.29 -4.12
C GLY A 63 0.86 1.26 -3.17
N THR A 64 0.58 0.98 -1.89
CA THR A 64 1.61 0.83 -0.85
C THR A 64 1.63 -0.60 -0.33
N PHE A 65 2.82 -1.13 -0.11
CA PHE A 65 3.06 -2.49 0.39
C PHE A 65 3.94 -2.45 1.62
N SER A 66 3.68 -3.33 2.56
CA SER A 66 4.50 -3.54 3.75
C SER A 66 5.32 -4.82 3.62
N PHE A 67 6.60 -4.77 4.00
CA PHE A 67 7.50 -5.92 4.10
C PHE A 67 7.89 -6.23 5.55
N GLN A 68 7.09 -5.78 6.50
CA GLN A 68 7.27 -6.11 7.91
C GLN A 68 7.19 -7.63 8.10
N LYS A 69 7.86 -8.18 9.11
CA LYS A 69 8.07 -9.62 9.33
C LYS A 69 6.83 -10.53 9.28
N THR A 70 5.62 -9.98 9.49
CA THR A 70 4.37 -10.77 9.47
C THR A 70 3.71 -10.80 8.09
N LYS A 71 4.24 -10.07 7.11
CA LYS A 71 3.64 -9.94 5.78
C LYS A 71 3.98 -11.12 4.87
N ASN A 72 3.20 -11.28 3.80
CA ASN A 72 3.38 -12.36 2.81
C ASN A 72 4.74 -12.31 2.13
N ILE A 73 5.21 -11.11 1.84
CA ILE A 73 6.60 -10.82 1.46
C ILE A 73 7.19 -10.07 2.63
N ASN A 74 8.30 -10.54 3.19
CA ASN A 74 8.89 -9.88 4.34
C ASN A 74 10.41 -9.74 4.21
N THR A 75 10.89 -8.60 4.67
CA THR A 75 12.31 -8.29 4.79
C THR A 75 12.65 -7.82 6.20
N PHE A 76 11.93 -8.34 7.21
CA PHE A 76 11.89 -7.88 8.60
C PHE A 76 11.24 -6.51 8.74
N GLU A 77 11.73 -5.51 8.05
CA GLU A 77 11.19 -4.16 7.93
C GLU A 77 11.27 -3.69 6.47
N GLY A 78 10.46 -2.70 6.12
CA GLY A 78 10.47 -2.11 4.79
C GLY A 78 9.09 -2.04 4.14
N GLY A 79 9.09 -1.59 2.90
CA GLY A 79 7.88 -1.45 2.09
C GLY A 79 8.20 -1.06 0.67
N MET A 80 7.17 -0.95 -0.14
CA MET A 80 7.27 -0.57 -1.53
C MET A 80 6.10 0.34 -1.92
N ILE A 81 6.37 1.29 -2.79
CA ILE A 81 5.36 2.10 -3.48
C ILE A 81 5.31 1.66 -4.93
N CYS A 82 4.13 1.33 -5.42
CA CYS A 82 3.85 1.07 -6.82
C CYS A 82 3.05 2.22 -7.41
N ILE A 83 3.51 2.75 -8.55
CA ILE A 83 2.83 3.81 -9.28
C ILE A 83 2.54 3.29 -10.69
N PRO A 84 1.27 3.05 -11.04
CA PRO A 84 0.91 2.64 -12.40
C PRO A 84 1.37 3.66 -13.45
N LYS A 85 1.75 3.19 -14.64
CA LYS A 85 2.23 4.07 -15.73
C LYS A 85 1.25 5.15 -16.16
N ASN A 86 -0.04 4.90 -15.98
CA ASN A 86 -1.13 5.84 -16.29
C ASN A 86 -1.57 6.68 -15.08
N SER A 87 -0.85 6.61 -13.97
CA SER A 87 -1.11 7.47 -12.81
C SER A 87 -0.83 8.93 -13.12
N LYS A 88 -1.63 9.81 -12.51
CA LYS A 88 -1.42 11.27 -12.55
C LYS A 88 -0.33 11.76 -11.60
N LEU A 89 0.25 10.87 -10.81
CA LEU A 89 1.28 11.21 -9.80
C LEU A 89 2.67 11.29 -10.43
N ASP A 90 3.46 12.22 -9.94
CA ASP A 90 4.85 12.43 -10.34
C ASP A 90 5.76 11.38 -9.63
N ALA A 91 6.00 10.27 -10.30
CA ALA A 91 6.83 9.18 -9.77
C ALA A 91 8.29 9.60 -9.50
N PRO A 92 8.98 10.36 -10.37
CA PRO A 92 10.29 10.94 -10.07
C PRO A 92 10.33 11.76 -8.78
N LYS A 93 9.35 12.63 -8.56
CA LYS A 93 9.23 13.42 -7.34
C LYS A 93 9.03 12.56 -6.10
N ILE A 94 8.13 11.57 -6.17
CA ILE A 94 7.91 10.63 -5.05
C ILE A 94 9.20 9.88 -4.73
N ARG A 95 9.94 9.41 -5.73
CA ARG A 95 11.25 8.78 -5.54
C ARG A 95 12.25 9.72 -4.88
N ALA A 96 12.32 10.97 -5.31
CA ALA A 96 13.19 11.98 -4.72
C ALA A 96 12.84 12.21 -3.23
N ILE A 97 11.57 12.35 -2.90
CA ILE A 97 11.10 12.50 -1.50
C ILE A 97 11.54 11.32 -0.64
N CYS A 98 11.41 10.09 -1.13
CA CYS A 98 11.86 8.88 -0.42
C CYS A 98 13.39 8.81 -0.28
N ASN A 99 14.15 9.57 -1.07
CA ASN A 99 15.59 9.64 -1.08
C ASN A 99 16.10 11.03 -0.67
N GLN A 100 15.68 11.53 0.48
CA GLN A 100 16.14 12.79 1.05
C GLN A 100 15.87 14.02 0.17
N GLY A 101 14.93 13.96 -0.75
CA GLY A 101 14.60 15.04 -1.67
C GLY A 101 15.59 15.19 -2.84
N GLN A 102 16.48 14.19 -3.04
CA GLN A 102 17.52 14.24 -4.08
C GLN A 102 16.95 13.96 -5.48
N THR A 103 17.19 14.89 -6.41
CA THR A 103 16.94 14.72 -7.84
C THR A 103 18.20 14.31 -8.62
N SER A 104 19.37 14.65 -8.09
CA SER A 104 20.69 14.18 -8.54
C SER A 104 21.65 14.13 -7.35
N LYS A 105 22.85 13.55 -7.55
CA LYS A 105 23.82 13.38 -6.47
C LYS A 105 24.11 14.71 -5.77
N TYR A 106 23.83 14.77 -4.45
CA TYR A 106 24.01 15.96 -3.58
C TYR A 106 23.13 17.17 -3.94
N HIS A 107 22.16 17.04 -4.86
CA HIS A 107 21.22 18.11 -5.16
C HIS A 107 19.84 17.75 -4.59
N HIS A 108 19.41 18.49 -3.56
CA HIS A 108 18.17 18.30 -2.82
C HIS A 108 17.17 19.37 -3.23
N GLU A 109 16.20 19.01 -4.05
CA GLU A 109 15.19 19.93 -4.57
C GLU A 109 13.92 19.95 -3.73
N TYR A 110 13.67 18.86 -3.01
CA TYR A 110 12.47 18.70 -2.17
C TYR A 110 12.84 18.43 -0.72
N LEU A 111 11.93 18.79 0.20
CA LEU A 111 11.97 18.23 1.54
C LEU A 111 11.67 16.73 1.45
N GLY A 112 12.58 15.90 1.92
CA GLY A 112 12.48 14.47 1.79
C GLY A 112 12.98 13.71 3.02
N PHE A 113 12.81 12.39 2.96
CA PHE A 113 13.12 11.47 4.06
C PHE A 113 14.09 10.39 3.60
N ASN A 114 14.70 9.69 4.53
CA ASN A 114 15.48 8.50 4.23
C ASN A 114 14.57 7.25 4.33
N PHE A 115 13.84 6.97 3.25
CA PHE A 115 12.99 5.79 3.14
C PHE A 115 13.57 4.75 2.16
N ARG A 116 14.88 4.74 2.02
CA ARG A 116 15.57 3.74 1.18
C ARG A 116 15.54 2.38 1.86
N LEU A 117 15.19 1.36 1.09
CA LEU A 117 15.38 -0.03 1.49
C LEU A 117 16.81 -0.46 1.13
N ALA A 118 17.52 -1.11 2.05
CA ALA A 118 18.87 -1.60 1.80
C ALA A 118 18.87 -2.70 0.73
N GLU A 119 19.91 -2.73 -0.13
CA GLU A 119 20.00 -3.68 -1.24
C GLU A 119 19.82 -5.16 -0.85
N PRO A 120 20.41 -5.67 0.27
CA PRO A 120 20.15 -7.05 0.69
C PRO A 120 18.66 -7.33 0.96
N LEU A 121 17.94 -6.37 1.54
CA LEU A 121 16.51 -6.49 1.81
C LEU A 121 15.69 -6.43 0.50
N CYS A 122 16.12 -5.61 -0.46
CA CYS A 122 15.53 -5.61 -1.80
C CYS A 122 15.68 -6.98 -2.49
N LEU A 123 16.84 -7.61 -2.37
CA LEU A 123 17.08 -8.94 -2.93
C LEU A 123 16.21 -10.00 -2.24
N MET A 124 16.05 -9.92 -0.91
CA MET A 124 15.13 -10.80 -0.15
C MET A 124 13.69 -10.65 -0.65
N ALA A 125 13.19 -9.42 -0.78
CA ALA A 125 11.85 -9.16 -1.30
C ALA A 125 11.68 -9.72 -2.70
N TYR A 126 12.63 -9.44 -3.60
CA TYR A 126 12.60 -9.90 -5.00
C TYR A 126 12.57 -11.43 -5.10
N SER A 127 13.39 -12.13 -4.32
CA SER A 127 13.42 -13.60 -4.32
C SER A 127 12.10 -14.19 -3.85
N GLN A 128 11.49 -13.63 -2.80
CA GLN A 128 10.19 -14.05 -2.30
C GLN A 128 9.06 -13.76 -3.31
N MET A 129 9.09 -12.60 -3.99
CA MET A 129 8.14 -12.27 -5.06
C MET A 129 8.21 -13.28 -6.20
N LYS A 130 9.42 -13.67 -6.64
CA LYS A 130 9.59 -14.70 -7.65
C LYS A 130 8.96 -16.03 -7.24
N LEU A 131 9.25 -16.50 -6.03
CA LEU A 131 8.66 -17.74 -5.49
C LEU A 131 7.12 -17.63 -5.40
N HIS A 132 6.61 -16.46 -5.01
CA HIS A 132 5.19 -16.22 -4.95
C HIS A 132 4.51 -16.33 -6.33
N MET A 133 5.13 -15.80 -7.36
CA MET A 133 4.62 -15.83 -8.72
C MET A 133 4.69 -17.22 -9.38
N THR A 134 5.60 -18.08 -8.95
CA THR A 134 5.76 -19.44 -9.48
C THR A 134 4.82 -20.48 -8.84
N GLY A 135 3.98 -20.07 -7.89
CA GLY A 135 3.05 -20.99 -7.22
C GLY A 135 3.66 -21.90 -6.15
N ILE A 136 4.99 -21.88 -5.97
CA ILE A 136 5.71 -22.72 -4.98
C ILE A 136 5.36 -22.37 -3.52
N LYS A 137 4.58 -21.35 -3.32
CA LYS A 137 4.18 -20.82 -2.01
C LYS A 137 3.51 -21.81 -1.06
N SER A 138 2.62 -22.64 -1.60
CA SER A 138 1.89 -23.63 -0.78
C SER A 138 2.81 -24.70 -0.21
N GLU A 139 3.88 -25.06 -0.91
CA GLU A 139 4.84 -26.07 -0.49
C GLU A 139 5.79 -25.55 0.59
N LEU A 140 6.06 -24.24 0.61
CA LEU A 140 6.94 -23.59 1.60
C LEU A 140 6.19 -23.07 2.83
N GLY A 141 4.88 -23.29 2.95
CA GLY A 141 4.07 -22.81 4.07
C GLY A 141 3.98 -21.28 4.18
N LEU A 142 4.27 -20.54 3.11
CA LEU A 142 4.16 -19.09 3.08
C LEU A 142 2.69 -18.66 3.09
N ARG A 143 2.37 -17.59 3.82
CA ARG A 143 1.01 -17.07 3.93
C ARG A 143 0.45 -16.65 2.58
N GLY A 144 -0.79 -17.01 2.31
CA GLY A 144 -1.54 -16.57 1.15
C GLY A 144 -2.14 -15.17 1.33
N PRO A 145 -2.63 -14.54 0.24
CA PRO A 145 -3.21 -13.19 0.32
C PRO A 145 -4.49 -13.11 1.17
N LYS A 146 -5.13 -14.25 1.47
CA LYS A 146 -6.35 -14.32 2.30
C LYS A 146 -6.09 -14.55 3.79
N ASP A 147 -4.82 -14.71 4.19
CA ASP A 147 -4.48 -14.92 5.60
C ASP A 147 -4.53 -13.59 6.35
N GLY A 148 -5.47 -13.47 7.28
CA GLY A 148 -5.61 -12.26 8.10
C GLY A 148 -4.40 -12.03 9.02
N HIS A 149 -4.03 -10.76 9.20
CA HIS A 149 -2.89 -10.36 10.03
C HIS A 149 -3.27 -9.90 11.42
N TYR A 150 -4.45 -9.29 11.56
CA TYR A 150 -4.87 -8.69 12.81
C TYR A 150 -6.04 -9.47 13.40
N PRO A 151 -5.89 -10.01 14.62
CA PRO A 151 -6.96 -10.73 15.30
C PRO A 151 -8.06 -9.77 15.83
N TYR A 152 -7.76 -8.46 15.85
CA TYR A 152 -8.67 -7.43 16.37
C TYR A 152 -8.87 -6.31 15.36
N VAL A 153 -10.09 -5.77 15.31
CA VAL A 153 -10.38 -4.56 14.53
C VAL A 153 -9.69 -3.34 15.15
N VAL A 154 -9.37 -2.34 14.33
CA VAL A 154 -8.54 -1.20 14.75
C VAL A 154 -9.15 -0.42 15.90
N TYR A 155 -10.46 -0.13 15.87
CA TYR A 155 -11.15 0.62 16.92
C TYR A 155 -11.29 -0.17 18.24
N ASP A 156 -11.08 -1.48 18.25
CA ASP A 156 -11.04 -2.30 19.46
C ASP A 156 -9.69 -2.26 20.17
N GLN A 157 -8.65 -1.72 19.54
CA GLN A 157 -7.33 -1.60 20.15
C GLN A 157 -7.37 -0.63 21.36
N PRO A 158 -6.72 -0.99 22.49
CA PRO A 158 -6.75 -0.16 23.70
C PRO A 158 -6.26 1.28 23.48
N ALA A 159 -5.26 1.46 22.62
CA ALA A 159 -4.73 2.79 22.29
C ALA A 159 -5.76 3.65 21.55
N ILE A 160 -6.52 3.05 20.62
CA ILE A 160 -7.55 3.76 19.85
C ILE A 160 -8.77 4.09 20.73
N LYS A 161 -9.18 3.16 21.59
CA LYS A 161 -10.26 3.41 22.57
C LYS A 161 -9.96 4.57 23.52
N LYS A 162 -8.68 4.74 23.92
CA LYS A 162 -8.24 5.89 24.72
C LYS A 162 -8.39 7.24 24.00
N LEU A 163 -8.41 7.25 22.67
CA LEU A 163 -8.64 8.45 21.86
C LEU A 163 -10.13 8.76 21.64
N GLY A 164 -11.04 7.98 22.20
CA GLY A 164 -12.49 8.14 22.02
C GLY A 164 -12.99 7.78 20.62
N ILE A 165 -12.21 7.03 19.86
CA ILE A 165 -12.59 6.58 18.51
C ILE A 165 -13.42 5.31 18.63
N THR A 166 -14.66 5.35 18.16
CA THR A 166 -15.60 4.22 18.11
C THR A 166 -15.75 3.72 16.67
N GLY A 167 -16.27 2.50 16.51
CA GLY A 167 -16.47 1.88 15.20
C GLY A 167 -17.85 2.13 14.57
N ASP A 168 -18.60 3.11 15.08
CA ASP A 168 -19.96 3.44 14.64
C ASP A 168 -20.00 4.21 13.32
#